data_27fb3252f1dfa44a1ebefa0a01ad5239
#
_entry.id   27fb3252f1dfa44a1ebefa0a01ad5239
#
_cell.length_a   1.000
_cell.length_b   1.000
_cell.length_c   1.000
_cell.angle_alpha   90.00
_cell.angle_beta   90.00
_cell.angle_gamma   90.00
#
_symmetry.space_group_name_H-M   'P 1'
#
loop_
_entity.id
_entity.type
_entity.pdbx_description
1 polymer ?
#
loop_
_entity_poly.entity_id
_entity_poly.type
_entity_poly.pdbx_seq_one_letter_code
_entity_poly.pdbx_strand_id
1 'polypeptide(L)'
;MLTMDRTAMKQLEAWKTSRNRKPLIIRGARQTGKTWLSEEFGRTRYEAVARIDLMNNERARSFFDGDLDVSRILRNISLETGVPITADTLVLLDEIQECPRALTALKYFCEDARAYHVIATGSYMGIARHEDTSYPVGKVDTLTLRPMDFTEYLRAIGQGMMADAMSDGASIADLDSGFRDRLKDWLKEYMVVGGMPAVVADFAEHHDFNEARKLQREILDDYDGDFSKHAPLRILERIRMVWASLPSQLAKENRKFIYGALRPGARAREFEESIQWLRDYGAITKVPAVTAIRTPLAAYEDSAAFKLFAVDCGLLGALARLSPSTILEGEKLFTEFKGAFTEQYVCQQLVAQRLSPYYWSSPTGRAEVDFVVDHPDTVLPIEVKAQENLQAKSLRVAVGHFDLHKAVRTSLAGYRDNDWLLNVPLWAINRLAALPL
;
A
#
# COMPACT_ATOMS: atom_id res chain seq x y z
N MET A 1 1.74 16.56 -19.53
CA MET A 1 1.17 15.61 -18.54
C MET A 1 2.33 14.80 -17.97
N LEU A 2 2.63 14.96 -16.70
CA LEU A 2 3.70 14.21 -16.03
C LEU A 2 3.38 12.71 -16.12
N THR A 3 4.31 11.94 -16.68
CA THR A 3 4.16 10.48 -16.78
C THR A 3 4.46 9.89 -15.40
N MET A 4 3.45 9.40 -14.72
CA MET A 4 3.61 8.69 -13.44
C MET A 4 4.18 7.30 -13.70
N ASP A 5 5.47 7.12 -13.49
CA ASP A 5 6.11 5.80 -13.61
C ASP A 5 5.76 4.95 -12.38
N ARG A 6 4.95 3.89 -12.59
CA ARG A 6 4.51 2.97 -11.54
C ARG A 6 5.18 1.62 -11.70
N THR A 7 5.79 1.14 -10.64
CA THR A 7 6.39 -0.20 -10.56
C THR A 7 5.39 -1.32 -10.94
N ALA A 8 4.11 -1.08 -10.68
CA ALA A 8 3.01 -1.95 -11.07
C ALA A 8 2.92 -2.16 -12.60
N MET A 9 3.43 -1.23 -13.43
CA MET A 9 3.45 -1.38 -14.89
C MET A 9 4.21 -2.64 -15.32
N LYS A 10 5.36 -2.93 -14.70
CA LYS A 10 6.15 -4.15 -14.96
C LYS A 10 5.37 -5.43 -14.64
N GLN A 11 4.51 -5.38 -13.62
CA GLN A 11 3.67 -6.51 -13.23
C GLN A 11 2.54 -6.73 -14.24
N LEU A 12 1.99 -5.65 -14.80
CA LEU A 12 1.00 -5.72 -15.88
C LEU A 12 1.61 -6.28 -17.16
N GLU A 13 2.85 -5.92 -17.49
CA GLU A 13 3.60 -6.48 -18.62
C GLU A 13 3.85 -7.99 -18.45
N ALA A 14 4.28 -8.41 -17.24
CA ALA A 14 4.45 -9.83 -16.92
C ALA A 14 3.13 -10.59 -16.98
N TRP A 15 2.02 -9.98 -16.50
CA TRP A 15 0.69 -10.55 -16.62
C TRP A 15 0.27 -10.69 -18.09
N LYS A 16 0.47 -9.66 -18.92
CA LYS A 16 0.10 -9.68 -20.35
C LYS A 16 0.72 -10.87 -21.07
N THR A 17 1.99 -11.18 -20.77
CA THR A 17 2.77 -12.23 -21.45
C THR A 17 2.69 -13.61 -20.78
N SER A 18 1.97 -13.72 -19.66
CA SER A 18 1.84 -14.99 -18.92
C SER A 18 1.07 -16.04 -19.72
N ARG A 19 1.63 -17.26 -19.80
CA ARG A 19 0.97 -18.42 -20.46
C ARG A 19 -0.34 -18.83 -19.77
N ASN A 20 -0.41 -18.64 -18.45
CA ASN A 20 -1.57 -18.99 -17.64
C ASN A 20 -2.39 -17.77 -17.25
N ARG A 21 -2.31 -16.68 -18.06
CA ARG A 21 -3.03 -15.44 -17.81
C ARG A 21 -4.52 -15.70 -17.59
N LYS A 22 -5.05 -15.08 -16.54
CA LYS A 22 -6.48 -15.01 -16.23
C LYS A 22 -6.92 -13.54 -16.30
N PRO A 23 -8.22 -13.24 -16.34
CA PRO A 23 -8.68 -11.88 -16.11
C PRO A 23 -8.04 -11.30 -14.86
N LEU A 24 -7.57 -10.04 -14.93
CA LEU A 24 -6.88 -9.40 -13.83
C LEU A 24 -7.81 -8.47 -13.07
N ILE A 25 -7.83 -8.58 -11.76
CA ILE A 25 -8.47 -7.62 -10.88
C ILE A 25 -7.40 -6.73 -10.25
N ILE A 26 -7.44 -5.42 -10.56
CA ILE A 26 -6.62 -4.41 -9.88
C ILE A 26 -7.44 -3.84 -8.73
N ARG A 27 -7.00 -4.13 -7.50
CA ARG A 27 -7.65 -3.67 -6.28
C ARG A 27 -6.71 -2.77 -5.46
N GLY A 28 -7.26 -1.99 -4.55
CA GLY A 28 -6.48 -1.11 -3.67
C GLY A 28 -7.38 -0.04 -3.07
N ALA A 29 -6.85 0.73 -2.11
CA ALA A 29 -7.57 1.85 -1.53
C ALA A 29 -8.07 2.81 -2.62
N ARG A 30 -9.08 3.59 -2.29
CA ARG A 30 -9.57 4.64 -3.20
C ARG A 30 -8.44 5.63 -3.50
N GLN A 31 -8.44 6.19 -4.72
CA GLN A 31 -7.49 7.20 -5.20
C GLN A 31 -6.01 6.76 -5.29
N THR A 32 -5.73 5.44 -5.29
CA THR A 32 -4.37 4.92 -5.55
C THR A 32 -4.00 4.88 -7.04
N GLY A 33 -4.87 5.35 -7.94
CA GLY A 33 -4.60 5.46 -9.38
C GLY A 33 -4.89 4.19 -10.19
N LYS A 34 -5.82 3.33 -9.74
CA LYS A 34 -6.18 2.07 -10.43
C LYS A 34 -6.64 2.29 -11.87
N THR A 35 -7.61 3.18 -12.07
CA THR A 35 -8.16 3.51 -13.38
C THR A 35 -7.08 4.08 -14.29
N TRP A 36 -6.33 5.08 -13.80
CA TRP A 36 -5.23 5.69 -14.55
C TRP A 36 -4.18 4.66 -14.99
N LEU A 37 -3.75 3.78 -14.08
CA LEU A 37 -2.75 2.73 -14.38
C LEU A 37 -3.25 1.79 -15.48
N SER A 38 -4.53 1.39 -15.40
CA SER A 38 -5.13 0.48 -16.37
C SER A 38 -5.29 1.11 -17.75
N GLU A 39 -5.69 2.37 -17.80
CA GLU A 39 -5.79 3.15 -19.03
C GLU A 39 -4.42 3.40 -19.66
N GLU A 40 -3.43 3.80 -18.86
CA GLU A 40 -2.07 4.03 -19.34
C GLU A 40 -1.41 2.74 -19.85
N PHE A 41 -1.64 1.62 -19.17
CA PHE A 41 -1.22 0.31 -19.63
C PHE A 41 -1.90 -0.06 -20.95
N GLY A 42 -3.20 0.17 -21.06
CA GLY A 42 -3.95 -0.05 -22.30
C GLY A 42 -3.40 0.79 -23.45
N ARG A 43 -3.28 2.11 -23.23
CA ARG A 43 -2.80 3.08 -24.22
C ARG A 43 -1.39 2.77 -24.75
N THR A 44 -0.52 2.23 -23.88
CA THR A 44 0.92 2.03 -24.22
C THR A 44 1.25 0.61 -24.67
N ARG A 45 0.38 -0.37 -24.43
CA ARG A 45 0.67 -1.79 -24.67
C ARG A 45 -0.35 -2.53 -25.54
N TYR A 46 -1.43 -1.87 -25.96
CA TYR A 46 -2.47 -2.44 -26.81
C TYR A 46 -2.77 -1.51 -27.97
N GLU A 47 -3.36 -2.04 -29.03
CA GLU A 47 -3.82 -1.26 -30.17
C GLU A 47 -5.06 -0.43 -29.84
N ALA A 48 -5.93 -0.96 -28.97
CA ALA A 48 -7.13 -0.28 -28.54
C ALA A 48 -7.52 -0.66 -27.10
N VAL A 49 -8.35 0.20 -26.48
CA VAL A 49 -8.93 -0.02 -25.15
C VAL A 49 -10.44 0.12 -25.23
N ALA A 50 -11.15 -0.94 -24.90
CA ALA A 50 -12.61 -0.93 -24.73
C ALA A 50 -12.93 -0.78 -23.23
N ARG A 51 -13.13 0.49 -22.78
CA ARG A 51 -13.42 0.81 -21.36
C ARG A 51 -14.91 0.93 -21.12
N ILE A 52 -15.38 0.28 -20.07
CA ILE A 52 -16.72 0.39 -19.51
C ILE A 52 -16.62 0.84 -18.04
N ASP A 53 -17.24 1.98 -17.73
CA ASP A 53 -17.45 2.47 -16.37
C ASP A 53 -18.76 1.89 -15.83
N LEU A 54 -18.66 0.92 -14.93
CA LEU A 54 -19.82 0.24 -14.36
C LEU A 54 -20.52 1.06 -13.27
N MET A 55 -19.89 2.11 -12.74
CA MET A 55 -20.50 3.00 -11.76
C MET A 55 -21.51 3.94 -12.44
N ASN A 56 -21.13 4.57 -13.54
CA ASN A 56 -21.90 5.63 -14.17
C ASN A 56 -22.70 5.17 -15.42
N ASN A 57 -22.60 3.90 -15.83
CA ASN A 57 -23.25 3.38 -17.02
C ASN A 57 -24.20 2.22 -16.70
N GLU A 58 -25.46 2.55 -16.41
CA GLU A 58 -26.51 1.58 -16.10
C GLU A 58 -26.78 0.62 -17.27
N ARG A 59 -26.74 1.12 -18.48
CA ARG A 59 -26.91 0.30 -19.70
C ARG A 59 -25.78 -0.73 -19.80
N ALA A 60 -24.56 -0.37 -19.51
CA ALA A 60 -23.43 -1.30 -19.53
C ALA A 60 -23.56 -2.40 -18.45
N ARG A 61 -24.13 -2.09 -17.28
CA ARG A 61 -24.43 -3.12 -16.27
C ARG A 61 -25.40 -4.18 -16.81
N SER A 62 -26.37 -3.79 -17.64
CA SER A 62 -27.33 -4.74 -18.24
C SER A 62 -26.70 -5.73 -19.22
N PHE A 63 -25.47 -5.51 -19.71
CA PHE A 63 -24.75 -6.48 -20.54
C PHE A 63 -24.46 -7.80 -19.81
N PHE A 64 -24.44 -7.75 -18.49
CA PHE A 64 -24.20 -8.89 -17.62
C PHE A 64 -25.50 -9.53 -17.08
N ASP A 65 -26.66 -9.08 -17.52
CA ASP A 65 -27.96 -9.71 -17.17
C ASP A 65 -28.20 -10.96 -18.00
N GLY A 66 -29.07 -11.86 -17.49
CA GLY A 66 -29.41 -13.13 -18.15
C GLY A 66 -28.28 -14.15 -18.10
N ASP A 67 -28.00 -14.81 -19.20
CA ASP A 67 -26.82 -15.66 -19.34
C ASP A 67 -25.52 -14.86 -19.38
N LEU A 68 -24.42 -15.43 -18.95
CA LEU A 68 -23.10 -14.81 -19.00
C LEU A 68 -22.29 -15.28 -20.21
N ASP A 69 -22.93 -15.35 -21.39
CA ASP A 69 -22.27 -15.65 -22.67
C ASP A 69 -21.26 -14.56 -23.01
N VAL A 70 -19.99 -14.96 -23.04
CA VAL A 70 -18.87 -14.02 -23.23
C VAL A 70 -18.92 -13.37 -24.63
N SER A 71 -19.35 -14.10 -25.66
CA SER A 71 -19.42 -13.54 -27.02
C SER A 71 -20.46 -12.44 -27.13
N ARG A 72 -21.61 -12.62 -26.45
CA ARG A 72 -22.67 -11.60 -26.34
C ARG A 72 -22.17 -10.38 -25.57
N ILE A 73 -21.50 -10.61 -24.43
CA ILE A 73 -20.95 -9.53 -23.60
C ILE A 73 -19.92 -8.71 -24.39
N LEU A 74 -18.94 -9.36 -25.04
CA LEU A 74 -17.91 -8.68 -25.84
C LEU A 74 -18.52 -7.87 -26.99
N ARG A 75 -19.53 -8.44 -27.69
CA ARG A 75 -20.24 -7.70 -28.73
C ARG A 75 -20.92 -6.45 -28.19
N ASN A 76 -21.58 -6.54 -27.04
CA ASN A 76 -22.25 -5.38 -26.43
C ASN A 76 -21.24 -4.32 -25.99
N ILE A 77 -20.09 -4.73 -25.41
CA ILE A 77 -19.00 -3.80 -25.06
C ILE A 77 -18.45 -3.14 -26.32
N SER A 78 -18.23 -3.89 -27.42
CA SER A 78 -17.75 -3.34 -28.68
C SER A 78 -18.72 -2.29 -29.26
N LEU A 79 -20.02 -2.57 -29.24
CA LEU A 79 -21.06 -1.63 -29.71
C LEU A 79 -21.15 -0.38 -28.82
N GLU A 80 -21.02 -0.53 -27.52
CA GLU A 80 -21.10 0.59 -26.57
C GLU A 80 -19.90 1.52 -26.68
N THR A 81 -18.71 0.93 -26.82
CA THR A 81 -17.44 1.72 -26.88
C THR A 81 -17.07 2.17 -28.28
N GLY A 82 -17.69 1.59 -29.33
CA GLY A 82 -17.28 1.79 -30.71
C GLY A 82 -15.93 1.16 -31.08
N VAL A 83 -15.36 0.32 -30.18
CA VAL A 83 -14.05 -0.30 -30.35
C VAL A 83 -14.22 -1.78 -30.73
N PRO A 84 -13.69 -2.21 -31.88
CA PRO A 84 -13.62 -3.63 -32.22
C PRO A 84 -12.75 -4.38 -31.21
N ILE A 85 -13.29 -5.46 -30.63
CA ILE A 85 -12.56 -6.25 -29.64
C ILE A 85 -11.88 -7.42 -30.31
N THR A 86 -10.54 -7.38 -30.30
CA THR A 86 -9.62 -8.39 -30.83
C THR A 86 -8.72 -8.93 -29.70
N ALA A 87 -7.77 -9.82 -30.02
CA ALA A 87 -6.76 -10.25 -29.07
C ALA A 87 -5.81 -9.10 -28.63
N ASP A 88 -5.68 -8.05 -29.45
CA ASP A 88 -4.83 -6.88 -29.18
C ASP A 88 -5.62 -5.69 -28.60
N THR A 89 -6.86 -5.94 -28.17
CA THR A 89 -7.70 -4.97 -27.45
C THR A 89 -7.72 -5.28 -25.96
N LEU A 90 -7.46 -4.28 -25.13
CA LEU A 90 -7.70 -4.38 -23.70
C LEU A 90 -9.16 -4.08 -23.37
N VAL A 91 -9.86 -5.02 -22.77
CA VAL A 91 -11.17 -4.80 -22.17
C VAL A 91 -10.97 -4.34 -20.73
N LEU A 92 -11.42 -3.13 -20.41
CA LEU A 92 -11.31 -2.53 -19.08
C LEU A 92 -12.71 -2.35 -18.46
N LEU A 93 -12.97 -3.11 -17.39
CA LEU A 93 -14.19 -3.01 -16.59
C LEU A 93 -13.88 -2.19 -15.33
N ASP A 94 -14.24 -0.91 -15.34
CA ASP A 94 -13.94 0.02 -14.25
C ASP A 94 -15.05 -0.03 -13.19
N GLU A 95 -14.68 0.06 -11.90
CA GLU A 95 -15.57 -0.01 -10.73
C GLU A 95 -16.45 -1.28 -10.73
N ILE A 96 -15.83 -2.45 -10.92
CA ILE A 96 -16.52 -3.74 -11.11
C ILE A 96 -17.46 -4.12 -9.94
N GLN A 97 -17.24 -3.59 -8.73
CA GLN A 97 -18.09 -3.84 -7.58
C GLN A 97 -19.52 -3.29 -7.76
N GLU A 98 -19.73 -2.33 -8.65
CA GLU A 98 -21.07 -1.78 -8.96
C GLU A 98 -21.91 -2.76 -9.82
N CYS A 99 -21.28 -3.83 -10.34
CA CYS A 99 -21.94 -4.88 -11.10
C CYS A 99 -21.47 -6.28 -10.66
N PRO A 100 -22.06 -6.86 -9.61
CA PRO A 100 -21.66 -8.18 -9.08
C PRO A 100 -21.67 -9.30 -10.13
N ARG A 101 -22.56 -9.22 -11.10
CA ARG A 101 -22.61 -10.19 -12.21
C ARG A 101 -21.44 -10.06 -13.17
N ALA A 102 -20.87 -8.85 -13.36
CA ALA A 102 -19.64 -8.65 -14.12
C ALA A 102 -18.45 -9.36 -13.43
N LEU A 103 -18.39 -9.31 -12.10
CA LEU A 103 -17.39 -10.07 -11.34
C LEU A 103 -17.53 -11.59 -11.55
N THR A 104 -18.75 -12.11 -11.54
CA THR A 104 -19.02 -13.52 -11.86
C THR A 104 -18.64 -13.86 -13.30
N ALA A 105 -18.87 -12.94 -14.25
CA ALA A 105 -18.53 -13.14 -15.67
C ALA A 105 -17.03 -13.35 -15.91
N LEU A 106 -16.15 -12.81 -15.05
CA LEU A 106 -14.70 -13.04 -15.15
C LEU A 106 -14.32 -14.52 -15.14
N LYS A 107 -15.12 -15.36 -14.48
CA LYS A 107 -14.93 -16.82 -14.53
C LYS A 107 -15.05 -17.35 -15.97
N TYR A 108 -16.09 -16.93 -16.68
CA TYR A 108 -16.35 -17.36 -18.05
C TYR A 108 -15.34 -16.78 -19.04
N PHE A 109 -14.89 -15.54 -18.83
CA PHE A 109 -13.74 -15.00 -19.57
C PHE A 109 -12.48 -15.86 -19.40
N CYS A 110 -12.23 -16.39 -18.22
CA CYS A 110 -11.11 -17.27 -17.96
C CYS A 110 -11.27 -18.65 -18.61
N GLU A 111 -12.48 -19.20 -18.66
CA GLU A 111 -12.76 -20.56 -19.16
C GLU A 111 -12.89 -20.58 -20.68
N ASP A 112 -13.64 -19.66 -21.25
CA ASP A 112 -14.14 -19.73 -22.63
C ASP A 112 -13.48 -18.70 -23.57
N ALA A 113 -12.79 -17.69 -23.03
CA ALA A 113 -12.34 -16.53 -23.81
C ALA A 113 -10.95 -16.00 -23.43
N ARG A 114 -10.02 -16.90 -23.12
CA ARG A 114 -8.64 -16.54 -22.71
C ARG A 114 -7.84 -15.74 -23.73
N ALA A 115 -8.25 -15.73 -24.99
CA ALA A 115 -7.62 -14.92 -26.02
C ALA A 115 -7.76 -13.42 -25.73
N TYR A 116 -8.84 -13.02 -25.06
CA TYR A 116 -9.11 -11.62 -24.76
C TYR A 116 -8.45 -11.20 -23.43
N HIS A 117 -7.93 -9.99 -23.41
CA HIS A 117 -7.29 -9.41 -22.24
C HIS A 117 -8.32 -8.58 -21.47
N VAL A 118 -8.62 -8.99 -20.25
CA VAL A 118 -9.61 -8.32 -19.40
C VAL A 118 -8.93 -7.84 -18.11
N ILE A 119 -9.01 -6.55 -17.85
CA ILE A 119 -8.68 -5.94 -16.56
C ILE A 119 -9.96 -5.42 -15.95
N ALA A 120 -10.20 -5.73 -14.68
CA ALA A 120 -11.23 -5.12 -13.87
C ALA A 120 -10.58 -4.29 -12.76
N THR A 121 -11.08 -3.09 -12.53
CA THR A 121 -10.66 -2.27 -11.38
C THR A 121 -11.77 -2.19 -10.36
N GLY A 122 -11.40 -2.03 -9.09
CA GLY A 122 -12.39 -1.83 -8.05
C GLY A 122 -11.77 -1.58 -6.68
N SER A 123 -12.57 -1.05 -5.76
CA SER A 123 -12.18 -0.96 -4.36
C SER A 123 -12.09 -2.36 -3.75
N TYR A 124 -11.19 -2.54 -2.79
CA TYR A 124 -10.95 -3.85 -2.16
C TYR A 124 -12.22 -4.46 -1.55
N MET A 125 -13.04 -3.60 -0.92
CA MET A 125 -14.27 -4.00 -0.22
C MET A 125 -15.42 -4.40 -1.15
N GLY A 126 -15.61 -3.64 -2.22
CA GLY A 126 -16.71 -3.88 -3.14
C GLY A 126 -16.61 -5.25 -3.82
N ILE A 127 -15.38 -5.75 -3.99
CA ILE A 127 -15.11 -7.03 -4.64
C ILE A 127 -15.39 -8.23 -3.71
N ALA A 128 -15.31 -8.04 -2.37
CA ALA A 128 -15.35 -9.16 -1.41
C ALA A 128 -16.71 -9.45 -0.78
N ARG A 129 -17.75 -8.61 -0.93
CA ARG A 129 -18.93 -8.62 -0.06
C ARG A 129 -20.31 -8.60 -0.73
N HIS A 130 -20.49 -9.21 -1.86
CA HIS A 130 -21.87 -9.43 -2.34
C HIS A 130 -22.34 -10.84 -1.92
N GLU A 131 -23.32 -10.92 -1.01
CA GLU A 131 -23.89 -12.18 -0.50
C GLU A 131 -24.44 -13.08 -1.61
N ASP A 132 -24.81 -12.50 -2.76
CA ASP A 132 -25.39 -13.20 -3.90
C ASP A 132 -24.42 -13.46 -5.07
N THR A 133 -23.11 -13.18 -4.91
CA THR A 133 -22.13 -13.34 -6.00
C THR A 133 -21.03 -14.33 -5.66
N SER A 134 -20.83 -15.31 -6.54
CA SER A 134 -19.69 -16.20 -6.48
C SER A 134 -18.43 -15.46 -6.92
N TYR A 135 -17.56 -15.10 -5.96
CA TYR A 135 -16.21 -14.64 -6.29
C TYR A 135 -15.52 -15.68 -7.17
N PRO A 136 -14.89 -15.30 -8.29
CA PRO A 136 -14.30 -16.25 -9.24
C PRO A 136 -12.97 -16.85 -8.72
N VAL A 137 -13.06 -17.63 -7.64
CA VAL A 137 -11.91 -18.26 -6.97
C VAL A 137 -11.10 -19.09 -7.96
N GLY A 138 -9.81 -18.85 -8.04
CA GLY A 138 -8.90 -19.56 -8.94
C GLY A 138 -9.04 -19.22 -10.43
N LYS A 139 -9.96 -18.31 -10.81
CA LYS A 139 -10.24 -17.93 -12.20
C LYS A 139 -9.82 -16.51 -12.54
N VAL A 140 -9.27 -15.80 -11.59
CA VAL A 140 -8.74 -14.43 -11.76
C VAL A 140 -7.35 -14.33 -11.17
N ASP A 141 -6.53 -13.44 -11.75
CA ASP A 141 -5.31 -12.93 -11.15
C ASP A 141 -5.63 -11.65 -10.38
N THR A 142 -4.82 -11.30 -9.39
CA THR A 142 -5.04 -10.09 -8.60
C THR A 142 -3.78 -9.26 -8.46
N LEU A 143 -3.91 -7.95 -8.64
CA LEU A 143 -2.88 -6.96 -8.36
C LEU A 143 -3.39 -5.98 -7.31
N THR A 144 -2.68 -5.84 -6.19
CA THR A 144 -3.00 -4.82 -5.19
C THR A 144 -2.15 -3.58 -5.46
N LEU A 145 -2.82 -2.49 -5.85
CA LEU A 145 -2.17 -1.21 -6.08
C LEU A 145 -2.12 -0.43 -4.77
N ARG A 146 -0.90 -0.01 -4.40
CA ARG A 146 -0.61 0.77 -3.20
C ARG A 146 -0.37 2.23 -3.56
N PRO A 147 -0.38 3.17 -2.59
CA PRO A 147 0.21 4.50 -2.81
C PRO A 147 1.62 4.39 -3.36
N MET A 148 2.10 5.42 -4.02
CA MET A 148 3.44 5.47 -4.60
C MET A 148 4.49 5.29 -3.50
N ASP A 149 5.50 4.45 -3.77
CA ASP A 149 6.65 4.34 -2.90
C ASP A 149 7.62 5.53 -3.10
N PHE A 150 8.68 5.60 -2.30
CA PHE A 150 9.63 6.70 -2.38
C PHE A 150 10.36 6.77 -3.74
N THR A 151 10.61 5.63 -4.39
CA THR A 151 11.25 5.61 -5.71
C THR A 151 10.31 6.10 -6.81
N GLU A 152 9.03 5.70 -6.76
CA GLU A 152 7.99 6.18 -7.67
C GLU A 152 7.78 7.70 -7.49
N TYR A 153 7.83 8.19 -6.25
CA TYR A 153 7.80 9.62 -5.95
C TYR A 153 8.99 10.37 -6.57
N LEU A 154 10.23 9.88 -6.37
CA LEU A 154 11.41 10.49 -6.98
C LEU A 154 11.29 10.61 -8.50
N ARG A 155 10.77 9.57 -9.16
CA ARG A 155 10.53 9.60 -10.61
C ARG A 155 9.49 10.66 -10.98
N ALA A 156 8.42 10.76 -10.21
CA ALA A 156 7.35 11.73 -10.45
C ALA A 156 7.83 13.19 -10.34
N ILE A 157 8.74 13.48 -9.39
CA ILE A 157 9.35 14.82 -9.26
C ILE A 157 10.57 15.04 -10.17
N GLY A 158 10.76 14.20 -11.21
CA GLY A 158 11.84 14.34 -12.19
C GLY A 158 13.22 13.85 -11.73
N GLN A 159 13.32 13.13 -10.60
CA GLN A 159 14.57 12.59 -10.05
C GLN A 159 14.79 11.11 -10.41
N GLY A 160 14.42 10.71 -11.63
CA GLY A 160 14.52 9.32 -12.10
C GLY A 160 15.92 8.73 -12.03
N MET A 161 16.98 9.49 -12.39
CA MET A 161 18.35 9.04 -12.28
C MET A 161 18.75 8.72 -10.84
N MET A 162 18.27 9.51 -9.87
CA MET A 162 18.53 9.24 -8.46
C MET A 162 17.79 7.98 -7.98
N ALA A 163 16.56 7.78 -8.47
CA ALA A 163 15.81 6.54 -8.22
C ALA A 163 16.54 5.29 -8.76
N ASP A 164 17.19 5.40 -9.93
CA ASP A 164 17.98 4.32 -10.52
C ASP A 164 19.29 4.07 -9.76
N ALA A 165 19.93 5.13 -9.26
CA ALA A 165 21.15 5.03 -8.44
C ALA A 165 20.93 4.31 -7.09
N MET A 166 19.68 4.05 -6.69
CA MET A 166 19.34 3.27 -5.51
C MET A 166 18.93 1.83 -5.86
N SER A 167 19.37 1.28 -6.99
CA SER A 167 18.91 -0.04 -7.48
C SER A 167 19.37 -1.21 -6.61
N ASP A 168 20.55 -1.14 -6.01
CA ASP A 168 21.15 -2.20 -5.21
C ASP A 168 22.04 -1.65 -4.08
N GLY A 169 22.51 -2.54 -3.20
CA GLY A 169 23.29 -2.17 -2.02
C GLY A 169 24.65 -1.53 -2.36
N ALA A 170 25.34 -1.96 -3.41
CA ALA A 170 26.62 -1.39 -3.81
C ALA A 170 26.44 0.05 -4.31
N SER A 171 25.47 0.26 -5.20
CA SER A 171 25.12 1.60 -5.69
C SER A 171 24.71 2.55 -4.57
N ILE A 172 23.92 2.06 -3.58
CA ILE A 172 23.54 2.85 -2.41
C ILE A 172 24.75 3.21 -1.55
N ALA A 173 25.70 2.29 -1.36
CA ALA A 173 26.92 2.51 -0.57
C ALA A 173 27.85 3.55 -1.21
N ASP A 174 27.94 3.56 -2.54
CA ASP A 174 28.83 4.43 -3.32
C ASP A 174 28.31 5.88 -3.49
N LEU A 175 27.09 6.18 -3.06
CA LEU A 175 26.56 7.54 -3.17
C LEU A 175 27.37 8.52 -2.34
N ASP A 176 27.79 9.62 -2.97
CA ASP A 176 28.45 10.73 -2.30
C ASP A 176 27.55 11.42 -1.25
N SER A 177 28.19 12.06 -0.27
CA SER A 177 27.48 12.74 0.83
C SER A 177 26.47 13.77 0.34
N GLY A 178 26.79 14.55 -0.70
CA GLY A 178 25.89 15.55 -1.27
C GLY A 178 24.60 14.94 -1.84
N PHE A 179 24.69 13.79 -2.48
CA PHE A 179 23.50 13.07 -2.98
C PHE A 179 22.69 12.46 -1.83
N ARG A 180 23.35 11.93 -0.80
CA ARG A 180 22.68 11.41 0.39
C ARG A 180 21.90 12.50 1.15
N ASP A 181 22.45 13.71 1.23
CA ASP A 181 21.77 14.84 1.88
C ASP A 181 20.54 15.28 1.08
N ARG A 182 20.63 15.33 -0.24
CA ARG A 182 19.45 15.57 -1.12
C ARG A 182 18.38 14.49 -0.97
N LEU A 183 18.77 13.21 -0.86
CA LEU A 183 17.82 12.12 -0.61
C LEU A 183 17.14 12.25 0.75
N LYS A 184 17.82 12.74 1.79
CA LYS A 184 17.22 13.05 3.10
C LYS A 184 16.19 14.18 2.98
N ASP A 185 16.46 15.21 2.18
CA ASP A 185 15.52 16.31 1.97
C ASP A 185 14.29 15.85 1.18
N TRP A 186 14.45 15.14 0.08
CA TRP A 186 13.31 14.53 -0.65
C TRP A 186 12.52 13.52 0.21
N LEU A 187 13.18 12.81 1.12
CA LEU A 187 12.48 11.94 2.07
C LEU A 187 11.56 12.76 3.01
N LYS A 188 12.01 13.91 3.50
CA LYS A 188 11.17 14.82 4.30
C LYS A 188 9.98 15.33 3.47
N GLU A 189 10.23 15.73 2.21
CA GLU A 189 9.16 16.13 1.28
C GLU A 189 8.14 15.00 1.10
N TYR A 190 8.60 13.78 0.80
CA TYR A 190 7.73 12.62 0.68
C TYR A 190 6.93 12.35 1.97
N MET A 191 7.52 12.49 3.13
CA MET A 191 6.79 12.34 4.40
C MET A 191 5.65 13.36 4.53
N VAL A 192 5.77 14.56 3.96
CA VAL A 192 4.69 15.56 3.92
C VAL A 192 3.67 15.24 2.84
N VAL A 193 4.12 14.98 1.62
CA VAL A 193 3.30 14.80 0.42
C VAL A 193 2.62 13.42 0.41
N GLY A 194 3.32 12.39 0.89
CA GLY A 194 2.87 11.00 0.80
C GLY A 194 3.00 10.42 -0.60
N GLY A 195 2.35 9.28 -0.80
CA GLY A 195 2.35 8.55 -2.07
C GLY A 195 0.99 8.52 -2.78
N MET A 196 0.02 9.35 -2.38
CA MET A 196 -1.26 9.40 -3.09
C MET A 196 -1.07 10.08 -4.45
N PRO A 197 -1.37 9.39 -5.60
CA PRO A 197 -0.97 9.87 -6.92
C PRO A 197 -1.45 11.28 -7.28
N ALA A 198 -2.68 11.65 -6.90
CA ALA A 198 -3.21 12.99 -7.18
C ALA A 198 -2.41 14.07 -6.44
N VAL A 199 -2.02 13.80 -5.17
CA VAL A 199 -1.22 14.72 -4.36
C VAL A 199 0.20 14.82 -4.92
N VAL A 200 0.81 13.69 -5.29
CA VAL A 200 2.17 13.65 -5.88
C VAL A 200 2.19 14.37 -7.22
N ALA A 201 1.17 14.20 -8.07
CA ALA A 201 1.09 14.86 -9.37
C ALA A 201 1.03 16.38 -9.23
N ASP A 202 0.15 16.88 -8.37
CA ASP A 202 0.03 18.32 -8.12
C ASP A 202 1.32 18.89 -7.53
N PHE A 203 1.88 18.20 -6.53
CA PHE A 203 3.14 18.64 -5.90
C PHE A 203 4.32 18.65 -6.89
N ALA A 204 4.42 17.66 -7.77
CA ALA A 204 5.48 17.61 -8.77
C ALA A 204 5.42 18.78 -9.78
N GLU A 205 4.26 19.36 -9.99
CA GLU A 205 4.04 20.50 -10.89
C GLU A 205 4.21 21.86 -10.18
N HIS A 206 3.68 21.98 -8.96
CA HIS A 206 3.55 23.27 -8.27
C HIS A 206 4.49 23.45 -7.07
N HIS A 207 5.01 22.36 -6.49
CA HIS A 207 5.84 22.38 -5.27
C HIS A 207 5.18 23.09 -4.08
N ASP A 208 3.85 23.03 -3.97
CA ASP A 208 3.07 23.65 -2.90
C ASP A 208 2.62 22.63 -1.84
N PHE A 209 3.24 22.68 -0.67
CA PHE A 209 2.89 21.82 0.46
C PHE A 209 1.52 22.12 1.06
N ASN A 210 1.01 23.34 0.94
CA ASN A 210 -0.30 23.70 1.47
C ASN A 210 -1.41 23.13 0.58
N GLU A 211 -1.22 23.20 -0.74
CA GLU A 211 -2.15 22.55 -1.68
C GLU A 211 -2.10 21.03 -1.54
N ALA A 212 -0.91 20.42 -1.40
CA ALA A 212 -0.79 19.00 -1.09
C ALA A 212 -1.58 18.63 0.19
N ARG A 213 -1.49 19.44 1.25
CA ARG A 213 -2.24 19.23 2.49
C ARG A 213 -3.76 19.37 2.31
N LYS A 214 -4.19 20.28 1.46
CA LYS A 214 -5.61 20.47 1.12
C LYS A 214 -6.14 19.24 0.37
N LEU A 215 -5.46 18.79 -0.68
CA LEU A 215 -5.82 17.58 -1.43
C LEU A 215 -5.87 16.34 -0.53
N GLN A 216 -4.94 16.20 0.42
CA GLN A 216 -4.97 15.09 1.39
C GLN A 216 -6.22 15.14 2.28
N ARG A 217 -6.69 16.33 2.68
CA ARG A 217 -7.94 16.48 3.45
C ARG A 217 -9.15 16.10 2.61
N GLU A 218 -9.19 16.51 1.35
CA GLU A 218 -10.25 16.11 0.41
C GLU A 218 -10.30 14.58 0.26
N ILE A 219 -9.14 13.91 0.18
CA ILE A 219 -9.07 12.44 0.16
C ILE A 219 -9.62 11.83 1.46
N LEU A 220 -9.31 12.41 2.62
CA LEU A 220 -9.84 11.95 3.91
C LEU A 220 -11.37 12.12 4.01
N ASP A 221 -11.90 13.23 3.50
CA ASP A 221 -13.34 13.49 3.43
C ASP A 221 -14.03 12.50 2.49
N ASP A 222 -13.44 12.19 1.35
CA ASP A 222 -13.91 11.14 0.43
C ASP A 222 -13.93 9.75 1.10
N TYR A 223 -12.91 9.43 1.92
CA TYR A 223 -12.88 8.18 2.68
C TYR A 223 -14.03 8.12 3.69
N ASP A 224 -14.31 9.20 4.43
CA ASP A 224 -15.45 9.24 5.37
C ASP A 224 -16.80 9.11 4.65
N GLY A 225 -16.92 9.74 3.47
CA GLY A 225 -18.07 9.58 2.57
C GLY A 225 -18.26 8.12 2.15
N ASP A 226 -17.19 7.45 1.75
CA ASP A 226 -17.20 6.03 1.38
C ASP A 226 -17.53 5.11 2.57
N PHE A 227 -17.01 5.42 3.76
CA PHE A 227 -17.37 4.68 4.96
C PHE A 227 -18.87 4.75 5.21
N SER A 228 -19.45 5.93 5.02
CA SER A 228 -20.90 6.15 5.17
C SER A 228 -21.73 5.39 4.13
N LYS A 229 -21.23 5.28 2.89
CA LYS A 229 -21.92 4.64 1.77
C LYS A 229 -21.85 3.10 1.84
N HIS A 230 -20.71 2.55 2.23
CA HIS A 230 -20.41 1.12 2.04
C HIS A 230 -20.32 0.31 3.35
N ALA A 231 -20.09 0.96 4.50
CA ALA A 231 -20.00 0.23 5.75
C ALA A 231 -21.41 -0.13 6.29
N PRO A 232 -21.56 -1.32 6.92
CA PRO A 232 -22.77 -1.63 7.65
C PRO A 232 -23.01 -0.58 8.74
N LEU A 233 -24.24 -0.03 8.81
CA LEU A 233 -24.59 1.04 9.75
C LEU A 233 -24.22 0.71 11.21
N ARG A 234 -24.37 -0.57 11.60
CA ARG A 234 -24.08 -1.06 12.97
C ARG A 234 -22.61 -0.92 13.39
N ILE A 235 -21.66 -0.76 12.44
CA ILE A 235 -20.22 -0.63 12.72
C ILE A 235 -19.62 0.69 12.25
N LEU A 236 -20.38 1.53 11.55
CA LEU A 236 -19.88 2.78 10.95
C LEU A 236 -19.23 3.71 11.98
N GLU A 237 -19.88 3.93 13.13
CA GLU A 237 -19.32 4.76 14.19
C GLU A 237 -17.99 4.22 14.71
N ARG A 238 -17.89 2.88 14.88
CA ARG A 238 -16.64 2.23 15.33
C ARG A 238 -15.54 2.29 14.30
N ILE A 239 -15.88 2.22 13.00
CA ILE A 239 -14.92 2.45 11.90
C ILE A 239 -14.30 3.84 12.02
N ARG A 240 -15.14 4.87 12.18
CA ARG A 240 -14.71 6.25 12.37
C ARG A 240 -13.86 6.43 13.62
N MET A 241 -14.25 5.80 14.73
CA MET A 241 -13.46 5.83 15.97
C MET A 241 -12.07 5.23 15.78
N VAL A 242 -11.96 4.06 15.15
CA VAL A 242 -10.66 3.41 14.86
C VAL A 242 -9.82 4.30 13.94
N TRP A 243 -10.42 4.77 12.83
CA TRP A 243 -9.75 5.63 11.85
C TRP A 243 -9.20 6.91 12.49
N ALA A 244 -10.03 7.65 13.19
CA ALA A 244 -9.64 8.90 13.86
C ALA A 244 -8.60 8.69 14.97
N SER A 245 -8.51 7.50 15.56
CA SER A 245 -7.57 7.20 16.64
C SER A 245 -6.13 6.93 16.17
N LEU A 246 -5.89 6.68 14.88
CA LEU A 246 -4.56 6.28 14.36
C LEU A 246 -3.43 7.21 14.85
N PRO A 247 -3.53 8.55 14.77
CA PRO A 247 -2.47 9.42 15.25
C PRO A 247 -2.18 9.23 16.74
N SER A 248 -3.22 9.14 17.56
CA SER A 248 -3.08 9.00 19.02
C SER A 248 -2.60 7.61 19.45
N GLN A 249 -2.92 6.56 18.68
CA GLN A 249 -2.41 5.21 18.93
C GLN A 249 -0.91 5.12 18.61
N LEU A 250 -0.50 5.70 17.47
CA LEU A 250 0.90 5.72 17.04
C LEU A 250 1.79 6.64 17.90
N ALA A 251 1.23 7.68 18.51
CA ALA A 251 1.96 8.58 19.41
C ALA A 251 2.38 7.91 20.73
N LYS A 252 1.83 6.76 21.08
CA LYS A 252 2.19 6.04 22.31
C LYS A 252 3.56 5.38 22.22
N GLU A 253 4.22 5.22 23.36
CA GLU A 253 5.58 4.71 23.44
C GLU A 253 5.77 3.35 22.75
N ASN A 254 4.86 2.39 22.97
CA ASN A 254 4.95 1.06 22.36
C ASN A 254 4.09 0.86 21.10
N ARG A 255 3.32 1.88 20.69
CA ARG A 255 2.46 1.92 19.48
C ARG A 255 1.51 0.73 19.32
N LYS A 256 1.33 -0.09 20.36
CA LYS A 256 0.33 -1.17 20.37
C LYS A 256 -1.07 -0.55 20.34
N PHE A 257 -1.96 -1.17 19.57
CA PHE A 257 -3.33 -0.73 19.52
C PHE A 257 -4.03 -1.03 20.86
N ILE A 258 -4.58 -0.01 21.47
CA ILE A 258 -5.24 -0.08 22.78
C ILE A 258 -6.71 0.27 22.63
N TYR A 259 -7.60 -0.71 22.78
CA TYR A 259 -9.04 -0.52 22.66
C TYR A 259 -9.57 0.51 23.66
N GLY A 260 -9.09 0.50 24.90
CA GLY A 260 -9.48 1.46 25.94
C GLY A 260 -9.17 2.92 25.61
N ALA A 261 -8.30 3.19 24.61
CA ALA A 261 -8.05 4.54 24.14
C ALA A 261 -9.09 5.05 23.13
N LEU A 262 -9.93 4.16 22.58
CA LEU A 262 -11.07 4.55 21.75
C LEU A 262 -12.19 5.12 22.60
N ARG A 263 -12.53 4.40 23.68
CA ARG A 263 -13.48 4.82 24.71
C ARG A 263 -13.25 3.99 25.99
N PRO A 264 -13.62 4.50 27.19
CA PRO A 264 -13.56 3.72 28.41
C PRO A 264 -14.35 2.41 28.31
N GLY A 265 -13.73 1.29 28.70
CA GLY A 265 -14.38 -0.03 28.68
C GLY A 265 -14.48 -0.71 27.33
N ALA A 266 -13.91 -0.14 26.26
CA ALA A 266 -13.91 -0.75 24.93
C ALA A 266 -13.18 -2.12 24.94
N ARG A 267 -13.78 -3.11 24.27
CA ARG A 267 -13.28 -4.47 24.17
C ARG A 267 -12.99 -4.87 22.73
N ALA A 268 -12.05 -5.77 22.50
CA ALA A 268 -11.64 -6.26 21.20
C ALA A 268 -12.86 -6.68 20.33
N ARG A 269 -13.73 -7.55 20.86
CA ARG A 269 -14.92 -8.08 20.15
C ARG A 269 -15.84 -7.01 19.55
N GLU A 270 -15.78 -5.77 20.06
CA GLU A 270 -16.63 -4.69 19.57
C GLU A 270 -16.06 -4.01 18.33
N PHE A 271 -14.72 -4.05 18.17
CA PHE A 271 -13.99 -3.30 17.15
C PHE A 271 -13.30 -4.17 16.09
N GLU A 272 -13.18 -5.49 16.32
CA GLU A 272 -12.50 -6.41 15.38
C GLU A 272 -13.10 -6.31 13.97
N GLU A 273 -14.42 -6.32 13.84
CA GLU A 273 -15.09 -6.21 12.55
C GLU A 273 -14.81 -4.84 11.89
N SER A 274 -14.73 -3.77 12.66
CA SER A 274 -14.43 -2.43 12.15
C SER A 274 -12.97 -2.31 11.69
N ILE A 275 -12.03 -2.93 12.42
CA ILE A 275 -10.62 -2.99 12.03
C ILE A 275 -10.46 -3.85 10.78
N GLN A 276 -11.14 -5.00 10.72
CA GLN A 276 -11.12 -5.84 9.54
C GLN A 276 -11.69 -5.10 8.34
N TRP A 277 -12.78 -4.35 8.52
CA TRP A 277 -13.38 -3.54 7.48
C TRP A 277 -12.41 -2.50 6.92
N LEU A 278 -11.74 -1.72 7.79
CA LEU A 278 -10.74 -0.72 7.36
C LEU A 278 -9.54 -1.36 6.64
N ARG A 279 -9.12 -2.54 7.09
CA ARG A 279 -8.07 -3.33 6.44
C ARG A 279 -8.49 -3.79 5.05
N ASP A 280 -9.70 -4.32 4.93
CA ASP A 280 -10.28 -4.77 3.67
C ASP A 280 -10.59 -3.61 2.71
N TYR A 281 -10.90 -2.43 3.24
CA TYR A 281 -11.00 -1.19 2.47
C TYR A 281 -9.63 -0.72 1.95
N GLY A 282 -8.56 -1.12 2.62
CA GLY A 282 -7.19 -0.75 2.30
C GLY A 282 -6.73 0.57 2.94
N ALA A 283 -7.52 1.14 3.86
CA ALA A 283 -7.17 2.39 4.55
C ALA A 283 -6.07 2.19 5.61
N ILE A 284 -5.97 0.98 6.17
CA ILE A 284 -4.98 0.66 7.21
C ILE A 284 -4.18 -0.60 6.89
N THR A 285 -2.99 -0.65 7.47
CA THR A 285 -2.16 -1.86 7.58
C THR A 285 -2.16 -2.33 9.03
N LYS A 286 -2.60 -3.56 9.27
CA LYS A 286 -2.48 -4.23 10.57
C LYS A 286 -1.16 -4.99 10.61
N VAL A 287 -0.31 -4.67 11.59
CA VAL A 287 0.98 -5.32 11.85
C VAL A 287 0.84 -6.12 13.13
N PRO A 288 0.66 -7.45 13.07
CA PRO A 288 0.52 -8.28 14.24
C PRO A 288 1.85 -8.52 14.96
N ALA A 289 1.79 -8.84 16.26
CA ALA A 289 2.94 -9.31 16.99
C ALA A 289 3.28 -10.75 16.60
N VAL A 290 4.55 -11.13 16.81
CA VAL A 290 4.96 -12.54 16.79
C VAL A 290 5.54 -12.93 18.15
N THR A 291 5.27 -14.16 18.56
CA THR A 291 5.81 -14.74 19.82
C THR A 291 7.25 -15.20 19.66
N ALA A 292 7.68 -15.50 18.42
CA ALA A 292 9.05 -15.86 18.08
C ALA A 292 9.43 -15.33 16.68
N ILE A 293 10.69 -14.96 16.50
CA ILE A 293 11.25 -14.56 15.20
C ILE A 293 11.82 -15.80 14.51
N ARG A 294 10.96 -16.55 13.85
CA ARG A 294 11.29 -17.80 13.14
C ARG A 294 10.42 -17.97 11.90
N THR A 295 10.95 -18.65 10.90
CA THR A 295 10.22 -18.97 9.65
C THR A 295 9.27 -20.16 9.85
N PRO A 296 8.02 -20.11 9.37
CA PRO A 296 7.33 -18.93 8.82
C PRO A 296 6.78 -18.04 9.96
N LEU A 297 6.91 -16.73 9.85
CA LEU A 297 6.43 -15.78 10.88
C LEU A 297 4.94 -15.94 11.19
N ALA A 298 4.12 -16.27 10.18
CA ALA A 298 2.69 -16.48 10.36
C ALA A 298 2.33 -17.59 11.37
N ALA A 299 3.22 -18.58 11.58
CA ALA A 299 3.00 -19.63 12.57
C ALA A 299 3.15 -19.15 14.03
N TYR A 300 3.75 -18.01 14.21
CA TYR A 300 4.03 -17.41 15.53
C TYR A 300 3.22 -16.13 15.79
N GLU A 301 2.22 -15.84 14.95
CA GLU A 301 1.38 -14.66 15.10
C GLU A 301 0.61 -14.67 16.42
N ASP A 302 0.70 -13.56 17.15
CA ASP A 302 -0.17 -13.25 18.30
C ASP A 302 -1.30 -12.33 17.83
N SER A 303 -2.47 -12.90 17.61
CA SER A 303 -3.64 -12.17 17.13
C SER A 303 -4.17 -11.11 18.13
N ALA A 304 -3.80 -11.20 19.42
CA ALA A 304 -4.25 -10.30 20.47
C ALA A 304 -3.47 -8.98 20.51
N ALA A 305 -2.25 -8.96 19.94
CA ALA A 305 -1.37 -7.80 19.96
C ALA A 305 -1.01 -7.36 18.54
N PHE A 306 -1.25 -6.10 18.20
CA PHE A 306 -0.95 -5.55 16.87
C PHE A 306 -0.75 -4.03 16.93
N LYS A 307 -0.12 -3.50 15.89
CA LYS A 307 -0.05 -2.07 15.57
C LYS A 307 -0.95 -1.78 14.36
N LEU A 308 -1.48 -0.56 14.25
CA LEU A 308 -2.21 -0.10 13.08
C LEU A 308 -1.50 1.11 12.46
N PHE A 309 -1.26 1.03 11.17
CA PHE A 309 -0.67 2.10 10.37
C PHE A 309 -1.67 2.57 9.30
N ALA A 310 -1.65 3.85 8.97
CA ALA A 310 -2.42 4.36 7.83
C ALA A 310 -1.86 3.81 6.51
N VAL A 311 -2.65 3.85 5.46
CA VAL A 311 -2.22 3.43 4.12
C VAL A 311 -1.11 4.31 3.55
N ASP A 312 -1.04 5.58 3.99
CA ASP A 312 -0.13 6.59 3.48
C ASP A 312 0.32 7.57 4.58
N CYS A 313 1.61 7.95 4.56
CA CYS A 313 2.18 8.85 5.57
C CYS A 313 1.67 10.30 5.42
N GLY A 314 1.44 10.78 4.19
CA GLY A 314 0.86 12.10 3.96
C GLY A 314 -0.57 12.19 4.50
N LEU A 315 -1.39 11.15 4.27
CA LEU A 315 -2.73 11.07 4.85
C LEU A 315 -2.71 11.00 6.38
N LEU A 316 -1.75 10.26 6.99
CA LEU A 316 -1.58 10.28 8.45
C LEU A 316 -1.24 11.68 8.96
N GLY A 317 -0.36 12.41 8.26
CA GLY A 317 -0.02 13.80 8.59
C GLY A 317 -1.23 14.72 8.54
N ALA A 318 -2.09 14.58 7.52
CA ALA A 318 -3.33 15.33 7.39
C ALA A 318 -4.35 14.96 8.50
N LEU A 319 -4.51 13.67 8.81
CA LEU A 319 -5.38 13.15 9.86
C LEU A 319 -4.93 13.64 11.24
N ALA A 320 -3.61 13.72 11.48
CA ALA A 320 -3.00 14.28 12.68
C ALA A 320 -3.02 15.82 12.71
N ARG A 321 -3.52 16.48 11.67
CA ARG A 321 -3.55 17.95 11.52
C ARG A 321 -2.17 18.61 11.63
N LEU A 322 -1.11 17.89 11.26
CA LEU A 322 0.24 18.42 11.24
C LEU A 322 0.40 19.45 10.11
N SER A 323 1.03 20.60 10.42
CA SER A 323 1.43 21.53 9.36
C SER A 323 2.62 20.95 8.57
N PRO A 324 2.75 21.27 7.27
CA PRO A 324 3.93 20.89 6.50
C PRO A 324 5.25 21.34 7.15
N SER A 325 5.31 22.58 7.64
CA SER A 325 6.50 23.14 8.31
C SER A 325 6.94 22.32 9.53
N THR A 326 6.01 21.82 10.33
CA THR A 326 6.31 20.96 11.49
C THR A 326 7.12 19.71 11.10
N ILE A 327 6.79 19.10 9.97
CA ILE A 327 7.49 17.90 9.48
C ILE A 327 8.85 18.28 8.86
N LEU A 328 8.87 19.33 8.03
CA LEU A 328 10.06 19.77 7.29
C LEU A 328 11.16 20.32 8.21
N GLU A 329 10.79 21.16 9.17
CA GLU A 329 11.73 21.85 10.06
C GLU A 329 12.11 21.01 11.27
N GLY A 330 11.30 19.97 11.60
CA GLY A 330 11.58 19.04 12.68
C GLY A 330 11.59 19.71 14.06
N GLU A 331 10.61 20.58 14.33
CA GLU A 331 10.47 21.30 15.59
C GLU A 331 10.54 20.39 16.83
N LYS A 332 10.97 20.94 17.98
CA LYS A 332 11.08 20.20 19.25
C LYS A 332 9.77 19.53 19.67
N LEU A 333 8.62 20.14 19.37
CA LEU A 333 7.28 19.61 19.63
C LEU A 333 6.94 18.35 18.79
N PHE A 334 7.58 18.18 17.63
CA PHE A 334 7.39 17.02 16.77
C PHE A 334 8.24 15.80 17.20
N THR A 335 9.18 15.98 18.14
CA THR A 335 10.18 14.94 18.49
C THR A 335 9.56 13.65 18.96
N GLU A 336 8.48 13.70 19.76
CA GLU A 336 7.78 12.49 20.25
C GLU A 336 7.05 11.74 19.13
N PHE A 337 6.38 12.47 18.24
CA PHE A 337 5.65 11.87 17.13
C PHE A 337 6.55 11.47 15.95
N LYS A 338 7.76 12.02 15.86
CA LYS A 338 8.73 11.78 14.78
C LYS A 338 9.07 10.29 14.63
N GLY A 339 9.29 9.59 15.75
CA GLY A 339 9.56 8.14 15.73
C GLY A 339 8.39 7.35 15.14
N ALA A 340 7.17 7.65 15.58
CA ALA A 340 5.94 7.02 15.09
C ALA A 340 5.73 7.29 13.58
N PHE A 341 5.99 8.52 13.16
CA PHE A 341 5.84 8.92 11.76
C PHE A 341 6.89 8.25 10.85
N THR A 342 8.10 8.05 11.36
CA THR A 342 9.15 7.31 10.66
C THR A 342 8.77 5.82 10.52
N GLU A 343 8.20 5.20 11.57
CA GLU A 343 7.68 3.83 11.46
C GLU A 343 6.50 3.72 10.49
N GLN A 344 5.60 4.71 10.46
CA GLN A 344 4.54 4.79 9.46
C GLN A 344 5.11 4.75 8.04
N TYR A 345 6.13 5.56 7.77
CA TYR A 345 6.83 5.57 6.49
C TYR A 345 7.45 4.20 6.18
N VAL A 346 8.19 3.62 7.11
CA VAL A 346 8.84 2.31 6.92
C VAL A 346 7.80 1.23 6.67
N CYS A 347 6.70 1.18 7.44
CA CYS A 347 5.60 0.24 7.20
C CYS A 347 5.05 0.35 5.77
N GLN A 348 4.79 1.57 5.31
CA GLN A 348 4.31 1.83 3.94
C GLN A 348 5.30 1.31 2.89
N GLN A 349 6.61 1.57 3.06
CA GLN A 349 7.63 1.12 2.14
C GLN A 349 7.80 -0.41 2.13
N LEU A 350 7.71 -1.08 3.28
CA LEU A 350 7.74 -2.55 3.36
C LEU A 350 6.56 -3.18 2.62
N VAL A 351 5.36 -2.65 2.86
CA VAL A 351 4.13 -3.15 2.22
C VAL A 351 4.13 -2.88 0.71
N ALA A 352 4.71 -1.77 0.25
CA ALA A 352 4.87 -1.48 -1.18
C ALA A 352 5.74 -2.53 -1.90
N GLN A 353 6.73 -3.09 -1.21
CA GLN A 353 7.58 -4.20 -1.68
C GLN A 353 6.91 -5.58 -1.56
N ARG A 354 5.62 -5.66 -1.14
CA ARG A 354 4.87 -6.90 -0.87
C ARG A 354 5.41 -7.71 0.32
N LEU A 355 6.21 -7.10 1.19
CA LEU A 355 6.57 -7.69 2.46
C LEU A 355 5.40 -7.60 3.42
N SER A 356 5.21 -8.64 4.23
CA SER A 356 4.19 -8.68 5.29
C SER A 356 4.87 -8.37 6.62
N PRO A 357 4.76 -7.14 7.15
CA PRO A 357 5.44 -6.78 8.39
C PRO A 357 4.71 -7.36 9.61
N TYR A 358 5.49 -7.89 10.53
CA TYR A 358 5.16 -8.21 11.91
C TYR A 358 5.99 -7.35 12.84
N TYR A 359 5.79 -7.43 14.15
CA TYR A 359 6.71 -6.87 15.15
C TYR A 359 6.92 -7.88 16.28
N TRP A 360 7.98 -7.69 17.04
CA TRP A 360 8.25 -8.51 18.20
C TRP A 360 8.49 -7.67 19.45
N SER A 361 8.02 -8.15 20.60
CA SER A 361 8.25 -7.54 21.89
C SER A 361 8.54 -8.65 22.90
N SER A 362 9.60 -8.47 23.70
CA SER A 362 9.92 -9.43 24.76
C SER A 362 8.79 -9.56 25.76
N PRO A 363 8.61 -10.73 26.40
CA PRO A 363 7.55 -10.92 27.42
C PRO A 363 7.61 -9.91 28.57
N THR A 364 8.81 -9.41 28.89
CA THR A 364 9.02 -8.38 29.93
C THR A 364 8.81 -6.96 29.44
N GLY A 365 8.57 -6.74 28.14
CA GLY A 365 8.46 -5.43 27.52
C GLY A 365 9.78 -4.63 27.45
N ARG A 366 10.93 -5.23 27.84
CA ARG A 366 12.23 -4.54 27.89
C ARG A 366 12.94 -4.43 26.55
N ALA A 367 12.56 -5.24 25.56
CA ALA A 367 13.08 -5.20 24.20
C ALA A 367 11.93 -5.30 23.22
N GLU A 368 11.96 -4.44 22.19
CA GLU A 368 11.00 -4.45 21.09
C GLU A 368 11.76 -4.30 19.78
N VAL A 369 11.31 -5.01 18.75
CA VAL A 369 11.75 -4.88 17.35
C VAL A 369 10.59 -4.30 16.57
N ASP A 370 10.81 -3.17 15.93
CA ASP A 370 9.74 -2.37 15.30
C ASP A 370 9.03 -3.12 14.19
N PHE A 371 9.79 -3.83 13.34
CA PHE A 371 9.26 -4.71 12.32
C PHE A 371 10.06 -6.01 12.22
N VAL A 372 9.39 -7.08 11.80
CA VAL A 372 9.97 -8.35 11.40
C VAL A 372 9.32 -8.77 10.10
N VAL A 373 10.12 -9.17 9.12
CA VAL A 373 9.61 -9.62 7.80
C VAL A 373 10.22 -10.96 7.40
N ASP A 374 9.45 -11.79 6.69
CA ASP A 374 10.00 -12.91 5.97
C ASP A 374 10.81 -12.39 4.76
N HIS A 375 12.01 -12.91 4.58
CA HIS A 375 12.85 -12.70 3.42
C HIS A 375 13.14 -14.07 2.78
N PRO A 376 13.44 -14.19 1.47
CA PRO A 376 13.58 -15.50 0.80
C PRO A 376 14.42 -16.53 1.55
N ASP A 377 15.52 -16.10 2.16
CA ASP A 377 16.48 -17.01 2.80
C ASP A 377 16.47 -16.93 4.33
N THR A 378 15.75 -15.99 4.94
CA THR A 378 15.81 -15.74 6.39
C THR A 378 14.62 -14.90 6.87
N VAL A 379 14.55 -14.70 8.19
CA VAL A 379 13.69 -13.67 8.80
C VAL A 379 14.53 -12.47 9.19
N LEU A 380 14.02 -11.27 8.93
CA LEU A 380 14.73 -10.01 9.18
C LEU A 380 14.02 -9.20 10.26
N PRO A 381 14.62 -9.09 11.46
CA PRO A 381 14.21 -8.06 12.40
C PRO A 381 14.74 -6.70 11.95
N ILE A 382 13.88 -5.68 12.03
CA ILE A 382 14.15 -4.32 11.57
C ILE A 382 13.90 -3.35 12.71
N GLU A 383 14.92 -2.56 13.06
CA GLU A 383 14.82 -1.44 13.98
C GLU A 383 14.80 -0.11 13.23
N VAL A 384 13.85 0.76 13.55
CA VAL A 384 13.65 2.05 12.91
C VAL A 384 14.23 3.16 13.79
N LYS A 385 15.09 4.00 13.24
CA LYS A 385 15.64 5.19 13.91
C LYS A 385 15.38 6.44 13.09
N ALA A 386 14.71 7.40 13.70
CA ALA A 386 14.39 8.69 13.07
C ALA A 386 15.60 9.63 12.94
N GLN A 387 16.76 9.26 13.45
CA GLN A 387 18.00 10.02 13.49
C GLN A 387 19.20 9.15 13.11
N GLU A 388 20.40 9.73 13.14
CA GLU A 388 21.67 9.01 12.91
C GLU A 388 22.16 8.17 14.11
N ASN A 389 21.32 7.99 15.13
CA ASN A 389 21.68 7.18 16.31
C ASN A 389 21.87 5.72 15.92
N LEU A 390 23.08 5.22 16.18
CA LEU A 390 23.50 3.87 15.77
C LEU A 390 23.37 2.81 16.88
N GLN A 391 22.70 3.09 18.00
CA GLN A 391 22.45 2.08 19.04
C GLN A 391 21.34 1.12 18.58
N ALA A 392 21.57 -0.19 18.78
CA ALA A 392 20.65 -1.25 18.40
C ALA A 392 20.54 -2.31 19.52
N LYS A 393 20.25 -1.85 20.76
CA LYS A 393 20.24 -2.72 21.95
C LYS A 393 19.14 -3.78 21.88
N SER A 394 17.91 -3.38 21.56
CA SER A 394 16.79 -4.32 21.45
C SER A 394 16.99 -5.31 20.31
N LEU A 395 17.53 -4.84 19.19
CA LEU A 395 17.83 -5.68 18.04
C LEU A 395 18.89 -6.74 18.38
N ARG A 396 19.93 -6.36 19.12
CA ARG A 396 20.97 -7.32 19.61
C ARG A 396 20.39 -8.37 20.54
N VAL A 397 19.46 -7.99 21.41
CA VAL A 397 18.75 -8.94 22.30
C VAL A 397 17.94 -9.92 21.46
N ALA A 398 17.21 -9.47 20.45
CA ALA A 398 16.43 -10.35 19.58
C ALA A 398 17.32 -11.29 18.76
N VAL A 399 18.40 -10.78 18.16
CA VAL A 399 19.37 -11.58 17.40
C VAL A 399 19.96 -12.69 18.26
N GLY A 400 20.44 -12.39 19.48
CA GLY A 400 21.00 -13.39 20.37
C GLY A 400 19.98 -14.38 20.93
N HIS A 401 18.72 -13.93 21.16
CA HIS A 401 17.66 -14.79 21.69
C HIS A 401 17.16 -15.82 20.67
N PHE A 402 17.08 -15.45 19.41
CA PHE A 402 16.56 -16.31 18.34
C PHE A 402 17.66 -16.90 17.44
N ASP A 403 18.93 -16.66 17.76
CA ASP A 403 20.11 -17.13 16.99
C ASP A 403 20.02 -16.72 15.50
N LEU A 404 19.78 -15.42 15.27
CA LEU A 404 19.64 -14.88 13.93
C LEU A 404 21.00 -14.42 13.39
N HIS A 405 21.24 -14.67 12.11
CA HIS A 405 22.49 -14.30 11.46
C HIS A 405 22.55 -12.86 11.01
N LYS A 406 21.39 -12.26 10.66
CA LYS A 406 21.33 -10.90 10.12
C LYS A 406 20.16 -10.13 10.72
N ALA A 407 20.35 -8.84 10.87
CA ALA A 407 19.34 -7.88 11.29
C ALA A 407 19.49 -6.58 10.51
N VAL A 408 18.43 -5.83 10.38
CA VAL A 408 18.42 -4.54 9.70
C VAL A 408 18.15 -3.41 10.68
N ARG A 409 18.92 -2.35 10.58
CA ARG A 409 18.57 -1.06 11.16
C ARG A 409 18.36 -0.08 10.02
N THR A 410 17.24 0.63 10.03
CA THR A 410 17.03 1.75 9.10
C THR A 410 17.11 3.07 9.85
N SER A 411 17.88 4.02 9.30
CA SER A 411 18.17 5.31 9.93
C SER A 411 18.56 6.36 8.88
N LEU A 412 18.81 7.59 9.29
CA LEU A 412 19.37 8.63 8.41
C LEU A 412 20.86 8.45 8.12
N ALA A 413 21.55 7.52 8.80
CA ALA A 413 22.94 7.18 8.50
C ALA A 413 23.07 6.47 7.15
N GLY A 414 24.25 6.53 6.53
CA GLY A 414 24.54 5.87 5.26
C GLY A 414 24.48 4.35 5.34
N TYR A 415 24.46 3.71 4.17
CA TYR A 415 24.50 2.25 4.05
C TYR A 415 25.79 1.68 4.65
N ARG A 416 25.67 0.65 5.49
CA ARG A 416 26.80 -0.07 6.08
C ARG A 416 26.40 -1.52 6.35
N ASP A 417 27.18 -2.43 5.84
CA ASP A 417 27.08 -3.84 6.19
C ASP A 417 28.16 -4.19 7.24
N ASN A 418 27.73 -4.46 8.45
CA ASN A 418 28.58 -4.82 9.58
C ASN A 418 28.16 -6.21 10.08
N ASP A 419 28.76 -7.25 9.52
CA ASP A 419 28.57 -8.62 10.00
C ASP A 419 27.09 -8.99 10.21
N TRP A 420 26.61 -9.01 11.45
CA TRP A 420 25.22 -9.33 11.79
C TRP A 420 24.22 -8.18 11.58
N LEU A 421 24.69 -6.93 11.39
CA LEU A 421 23.85 -5.74 11.33
C LEU A 421 24.05 -4.95 10.03
N LEU A 422 23.03 -4.93 9.22
CA LEU A 422 22.94 -4.09 8.04
C LEU A 422 22.25 -2.77 8.36
N ASN A 423 22.93 -1.63 8.15
CA ASN A 423 22.26 -0.33 8.18
C ASN A 423 21.80 0.05 6.78
N VAL A 424 20.50 0.05 6.57
CA VAL A 424 19.85 0.52 5.34
C VAL A 424 19.37 1.95 5.58
N PRO A 425 19.81 2.94 4.78
CA PRO A 425 19.29 4.30 4.93
C PRO A 425 17.76 4.34 4.79
N LEU A 426 17.08 5.22 5.56
CA LEU A 426 15.62 5.37 5.49
C LEU A 426 15.13 5.60 4.05
N TRP A 427 15.82 6.43 3.29
CA TRP A 427 15.49 6.72 1.89
C TRP A 427 15.69 5.52 0.94
N ALA A 428 16.35 4.43 1.39
CA ALA A 428 16.57 3.21 0.60
C ALA A 428 15.79 1.99 1.14
N ILE A 429 15.00 2.14 2.22
CA ILE A 429 14.28 1.00 2.84
C ILE A 429 13.27 0.35 1.87
N ASN A 430 12.78 1.09 0.89
CA ASN A 430 11.91 0.57 -0.16
C ASN A 430 12.64 -0.36 -1.17
N ARG A 431 13.93 -0.64 -0.96
CA ARG A 431 14.73 -1.60 -1.72
C ARG A 431 15.10 -2.86 -0.94
N LEU A 432 14.67 -2.96 0.31
CA LEU A 432 15.06 -4.05 1.23
C LEU A 432 14.90 -5.44 0.61
N ALA A 433 13.78 -5.70 -0.06
CA ALA A 433 13.51 -7.00 -0.69
C ALA A 433 14.46 -7.37 -1.84
N ALA A 434 15.21 -6.41 -2.38
CA ALA A 434 16.17 -6.60 -3.47
C ALA A 434 17.63 -6.57 -2.99
N LEU A 435 17.89 -6.27 -1.71
CA LEU A 435 19.24 -6.22 -1.17
C LEU A 435 19.75 -7.65 -0.92
N PRO A 436 21.02 -7.94 -1.25
CA PRO A 436 21.66 -9.20 -0.84
C PRO A 436 21.86 -9.16 0.69
N LEU A 437 21.54 -10.26 1.37
CA LEU A 437 21.57 -10.35 2.84
C LEU A 437 22.42 -11.52 3.32
#